data_46f1052e829cc5ede68dbb45a6b8e75c
#
_entry.id   46f1052e829cc5ede68dbb45a6b8e75c
#
_cell.length_a   1.000
_cell.length_b   1.000
_cell.length_c   1.000
_cell.angle_alpha   90.00
_cell.angle_beta   90.00
_cell.angle_gamma   90.00
#
_symmetry.space_group_name_H-M   'P 1'
#
loop_
_entity.id
_entity.type
_entity.pdbx_description
1 polymer ?
#
loop_
_entity_poly.entity_id
_entity_poly.type
_entity_poly.pdbx_seq_one_letter_code
_entity_poly.pdbx_strand_id
1 'polypeptide(L)'
;LYIPTGSSYQTVIDSLYPKLSHENTFFWVAKYMGYTEHVRPGRYVVHKGMNNLALVRMLRNRSQPIKVSFNNQERLPLLAARIAQEIEADSASLMMATLNPFFLYEHQMDSLNVLGLFIPNTYEFYWNTSAEEFVHRMGKEYKAFWNDSRRERADSLGLSPRQVSILASIVQKESYRVSERPTIAGVYLNRLRQRIPLQADPTVIYAIKETSGNYDTIIKRVYLKDLQIESPYNTYLHPGLPPSPICMPDISSIDAVLHPQQHDYIFFVADTARIGYHKFARTLQEHNKNRQAYIKWVNKKLTTNN
;
A
#
# COMPACT_ATOMS: atom_id res chain seq x y z
N LEU A 1 26.19 -10.96 -3.81
CA LEU A 1 26.29 -11.98 -2.79
C LEU A 1 25.30 -11.66 -1.68
N TYR A 2 24.44 -12.63 -1.34
CA TYR A 2 23.54 -12.58 -0.19
C TYR A 2 24.06 -13.57 0.85
N ILE A 3 24.20 -13.10 2.08
CA ILE A 3 24.64 -13.90 3.21
C ILE A 3 23.49 -13.91 4.22
N PRO A 4 22.79 -15.05 4.37
CA PRO A 4 21.68 -15.17 5.30
C PRO A 4 22.08 -14.96 6.77
N THR A 5 21.12 -14.55 7.58
CA THR A 5 21.28 -14.43 9.03
C THR A 5 21.61 -15.79 9.63
N GLY A 6 22.63 -15.85 10.50
CA GLY A 6 23.13 -17.11 11.09
C GLY A 6 24.03 -17.95 10.18
N SER A 7 24.41 -17.45 8.99
CA SER A 7 25.33 -18.17 8.10
C SER A 7 26.69 -18.43 8.76
N SER A 8 27.22 -19.65 8.54
CA SER A 8 28.57 -20.01 8.89
C SER A 8 29.58 -19.46 7.86
N TYR A 9 30.85 -19.45 8.21
CA TYR A 9 31.93 -19.18 7.26
C TYR A 9 31.88 -20.12 6.04
N GLN A 10 31.55 -21.41 6.27
CA GLN A 10 31.44 -22.40 5.20
C GLN A 10 30.35 -22.00 4.19
N THR A 11 29.20 -21.55 4.66
CA THR A 11 28.10 -21.06 3.79
C THR A 11 28.56 -19.89 2.90
N VAL A 12 29.40 -19.00 3.43
CA VAL A 12 29.96 -17.88 2.66
C VAL A 12 30.94 -18.38 1.61
N ILE A 13 31.82 -19.33 1.97
CA ILE A 13 32.78 -19.93 1.04
C ILE A 13 32.06 -20.64 -0.10
N ASP A 14 31.07 -21.48 0.20
CA ASP A 14 30.30 -22.21 -0.83
C ASP A 14 29.64 -21.25 -1.83
N SER A 15 29.18 -20.11 -1.36
CA SER A 15 28.58 -19.05 -2.21
C SER A 15 29.61 -18.26 -3.02
N LEU A 16 30.84 -18.16 -2.53
CA LEU A 16 31.94 -17.41 -3.18
C LEU A 16 32.79 -18.30 -4.08
N TYR A 17 32.88 -19.59 -3.80
CA TYR A 17 33.75 -20.56 -4.46
C TYR A 17 33.79 -20.43 -5.99
N PRO A 18 32.65 -20.36 -6.70
CA PRO A 18 32.64 -20.22 -8.16
C PRO A 18 33.22 -18.89 -8.68
N LYS A 19 33.50 -17.95 -7.80
CA LYS A 19 33.92 -16.57 -8.10
C LYS A 19 35.31 -16.23 -7.61
N LEU A 20 35.95 -17.13 -6.85
CA LEU A 20 37.30 -16.95 -6.30
C LEU A 20 38.35 -17.52 -7.25
N SER A 21 39.36 -16.72 -7.60
CA SER A 21 40.51 -17.19 -8.38
C SER A 21 41.55 -17.93 -7.51
N HIS A 22 41.62 -17.63 -6.22
CA HIS A 22 42.59 -18.19 -5.28
C HIS A 22 41.97 -18.39 -3.88
N GLU A 23 41.42 -19.56 -3.64
CA GLU A 23 40.66 -19.90 -2.44
C GLU A 23 41.54 -19.96 -1.19
N ASN A 24 42.69 -20.61 -1.28
CA ASN A 24 43.61 -20.76 -0.13
C ASN A 24 44.06 -19.40 0.43
N THR A 25 44.30 -18.44 -0.45
CA THR A 25 44.71 -17.10 -0.03
C THR A 25 43.51 -16.33 0.58
N PHE A 26 42.31 -16.55 0.11
CA PHE A 26 41.09 -15.98 0.75
C PHE A 26 40.93 -16.50 2.17
N PHE A 27 41.06 -17.82 2.39
CA PHE A 27 40.97 -18.43 3.72
C PHE A 27 41.97 -17.80 4.70
N TRP A 28 43.24 -17.69 4.30
CA TRP A 28 44.26 -17.12 5.17
C TRP A 28 43.99 -15.65 5.52
N VAL A 29 43.56 -14.87 4.58
CA VAL A 29 43.15 -13.46 4.83
C VAL A 29 41.95 -13.40 5.72
N ALA A 30 40.90 -14.21 5.48
CA ALA A 30 39.70 -14.28 6.29
C ALA A 30 40.01 -14.65 7.75
N LYS A 31 40.85 -15.67 7.94
CA LYS A 31 41.30 -16.12 9.27
C LYS A 31 42.12 -15.04 9.99
N TYR A 32 43.13 -14.48 9.31
CA TYR A 32 43.93 -13.40 9.87
C TYR A 32 43.10 -12.19 10.30
N MET A 33 42.06 -11.88 9.56
CA MET A 33 41.14 -10.78 9.85
C MET A 33 40.00 -11.16 10.80
N GLY A 34 39.95 -12.41 11.33
CA GLY A 34 38.89 -12.88 12.24
C GLY A 34 37.50 -12.97 11.60
N TYR A 35 37.41 -13.03 10.26
CA TYR A 35 36.14 -13.14 9.58
C TYR A 35 35.54 -14.55 9.66
N THR A 36 36.38 -15.57 9.80
CA THR A 36 35.95 -16.97 9.96
C THR A 36 35.06 -17.21 11.17
N GLU A 37 35.17 -16.38 12.19
CA GLU A 37 34.40 -16.50 13.44
C GLU A 37 33.27 -15.46 13.51
N HIS A 38 33.32 -14.41 12.69
CA HIS A 38 32.39 -13.30 12.74
C HIS A 38 31.83 -12.98 11.37
N VAL A 39 31.04 -13.90 10.84
CA VAL A 39 30.30 -13.71 9.59
C VAL A 39 29.20 -12.66 9.79
N ARG A 40 29.13 -11.68 8.90
CA ARG A 40 28.09 -10.65 8.92
C ARG A 40 27.06 -10.93 7.82
N PRO A 41 25.78 -11.10 8.17
CA PRO A 41 24.72 -11.30 7.18
C PRO A 41 24.44 -10.02 6.38
N GLY A 42 23.84 -10.17 5.19
CA GLY A 42 23.40 -9.07 4.38
C GLY A 42 23.73 -9.21 2.89
N ARG A 43 23.47 -8.15 2.15
CA ARG A 43 23.77 -8.06 0.72
C ARG A 43 25.08 -7.34 0.49
N TYR A 44 25.97 -7.98 -0.29
CA TYR A 44 27.29 -7.44 -0.66
C TYR A 44 27.46 -7.41 -2.18
N VAL A 45 27.95 -6.30 -2.70
CA VAL A 45 28.25 -6.15 -4.14
C VAL A 45 29.72 -6.49 -4.38
N VAL A 46 29.97 -7.67 -4.94
CA VAL A 46 31.31 -8.13 -5.29
C VAL A 46 31.62 -7.71 -6.71
N HIS A 47 32.72 -7.02 -6.92
CA HIS A 47 33.18 -6.58 -8.24
C HIS A 47 34.27 -7.50 -8.78
N LYS A 48 34.26 -7.71 -10.09
CA LYS A 48 35.34 -8.43 -10.78
C LYS A 48 36.68 -7.72 -10.55
N GLY A 49 37.73 -8.47 -10.22
CA GLY A 49 39.06 -7.93 -9.97
C GLY A 49 39.32 -7.47 -8.54
N MET A 50 38.37 -7.64 -7.61
CA MET A 50 38.64 -7.44 -6.19
C MET A 50 39.68 -8.46 -5.70
N ASN A 51 40.69 -7.98 -5.00
CA ASN A 51 41.64 -8.89 -4.29
C ASN A 51 41.01 -9.41 -2.99
N ASN A 52 41.55 -10.51 -2.45
CA ASN A 52 41.02 -11.18 -1.27
C ASN A 52 40.98 -10.26 -0.04
N LEU A 53 41.94 -9.36 0.12
CA LEU A 53 41.97 -8.42 1.24
C LEU A 53 40.84 -7.42 1.18
N ALA A 54 40.56 -6.85 -0.01
CA ALA A 54 39.45 -5.94 -0.22
C ALA A 54 38.08 -6.64 -0.05
N LEU A 55 37.96 -7.88 -0.54
CA LEU A 55 36.77 -8.70 -0.38
C LEU A 55 36.48 -9.00 1.10
N VAL A 56 37.46 -9.47 1.87
CA VAL A 56 37.26 -9.74 3.31
C VAL A 56 36.96 -8.45 4.09
N ARG A 57 37.63 -7.34 3.76
CA ARG A 57 37.32 -6.03 4.38
C ARG A 57 35.86 -5.63 4.12
N MET A 58 35.39 -5.80 2.89
CA MET A 58 33.98 -5.52 2.53
C MET A 58 33.02 -6.41 3.32
N LEU A 59 33.26 -7.72 3.40
CA LEU A 59 32.44 -8.69 4.13
C LEU A 59 32.40 -8.45 5.65
N ARG A 60 33.46 -7.85 6.21
CA ARG A 60 33.52 -7.45 7.63
C ARG A 60 32.78 -6.16 7.94
N ASN A 61 32.55 -5.33 6.94
CA ASN A 61 31.82 -4.07 7.10
C ASN A 61 30.30 -4.31 7.07
N ARG A 62 29.54 -3.25 7.31
CA ARG A 62 28.08 -3.30 7.11
C ARG A 62 27.76 -3.59 5.65
N SER A 63 26.76 -4.44 5.45
CA SER A 63 26.17 -4.67 4.14
C SER A 63 25.59 -3.37 3.56
N GLN A 64 25.38 -3.33 2.26
CA GLN A 64 24.78 -2.17 1.60
C GLN A 64 23.27 -2.23 1.73
N PRO A 65 22.59 -1.12 2.05
CA PRO A 65 21.15 -1.06 2.06
C PRO A 65 20.59 -1.27 0.65
N ILE A 66 19.38 -1.76 0.59
CA ILE A 66 18.58 -1.92 -0.62
C ILE A 66 17.37 -0.98 -0.57
N LYS A 67 16.86 -0.62 -1.73
CA LYS A 67 15.60 0.13 -1.85
C LYS A 67 14.44 -0.84 -1.96
N VAL A 68 13.59 -0.85 -0.97
CA VAL A 68 12.34 -1.61 -0.93
C VAL A 68 11.20 -0.67 -1.30
N SER A 69 10.58 -0.93 -2.44
CA SER A 69 9.46 -0.12 -2.92
C SER A 69 8.17 -0.94 -2.94
N PHE A 70 7.12 -0.38 -2.40
CA PHE A 70 5.79 -0.94 -2.54
C PHE A 70 4.77 0.16 -2.85
N ASN A 71 3.86 -0.19 -3.73
CA ASN A 71 2.70 0.63 -4.08
C ASN A 71 1.46 0.16 -3.31
N ASN A 72 0.32 0.70 -3.65
CA ASN A 72 -0.95 0.33 -3.06
C ASN A 72 -1.25 -1.17 -3.25
N GLN A 73 -1.48 -1.85 -2.14
CA GLN A 73 -1.93 -3.24 -2.09
C GLN A 73 -3.39 -3.29 -1.60
N GLU A 74 -4.15 -4.27 -2.05
CA GLU A 74 -5.55 -4.43 -1.61
C GLU A 74 -5.65 -5.17 -0.27
N ARG A 75 -4.61 -5.95 0.10
CA ARG A 75 -4.61 -6.79 1.30
C ARG A 75 -3.23 -6.92 1.91
N LEU A 76 -3.21 -7.17 3.21
CA LEU A 76 -1.96 -7.39 3.94
C LEU A 76 -1.13 -8.59 3.42
N PRO A 77 -1.71 -9.75 3.07
CA PRO A 77 -0.92 -10.86 2.49
C PRO A 77 -0.20 -10.49 1.20
N LEU A 78 -0.80 -9.64 0.35
CA LEU A 78 -0.15 -9.17 -0.88
C LEU A 78 1.03 -8.23 -0.57
N LEU A 79 0.88 -7.38 0.43
CA LEU A 79 1.98 -6.54 0.91
C LEU A 79 3.12 -7.38 1.46
N ALA A 80 2.81 -8.34 2.34
CA ALA A 80 3.82 -9.24 2.92
C ALA A 80 4.56 -10.04 1.85
N ALA A 81 3.84 -10.59 0.87
CA ALA A 81 4.45 -11.30 -0.25
C ALA A 81 5.34 -10.39 -1.11
N ARG A 82 4.95 -9.13 -1.32
CA ARG A 82 5.75 -8.15 -2.06
C ARG A 82 7.04 -7.80 -1.32
N ILE A 83 6.99 -7.60 -0.01
CA ILE A 83 8.16 -7.28 0.81
C ILE A 83 9.11 -8.48 0.90
N ALA A 84 8.59 -9.70 1.07
CA ALA A 84 9.37 -10.92 1.12
C ALA A 84 10.21 -11.20 -0.16
N GLN A 85 9.90 -10.55 -1.28
CA GLN A 85 10.74 -10.62 -2.49
C GLN A 85 12.01 -9.75 -2.40
N GLU A 86 12.04 -8.80 -1.50
CA GLU A 86 13.10 -7.80 -1.42
C GLU A 86 14.03 -8.01 -0.23
N ILE A 87 13.52 -8.54 0.91
CA ILE A 87 14.29 -8.77 2.14
C ILE A 87 14.31 -10.26 2.51
N GLU A 88 15.11 -10.62 3.50
CA GLU A 88 15.28 -12.00 3.96
C GLU A 88 14.04 -12.55 4.67
N ALA A 89 13.28 -11.68 5.34
CA ALA A 89 12.07 -12.08 6.06
C ALA A 89 11.01 -12.61 5.08
N ASP A 90 10.43 -13.77 5.39
CA ASP A 90 9.37 -14.36 4.59
C ASP A 90 7.99 -13.71 4.86
N SER A 91 7.03 -14.02 3.99
CA SER A 91 5.69 -13.44 4.10
C SER A 91 4.95 -13.87 5.36
N ALA A 92 5.21 -15.06 5.88
CA ALA A 92 4.55 -15.57 7.09
C ALA A 92 5.05 -14.82 8.33
N SER A 93 6.35 -14.63 8.48
CA SER A 93 6.93 -13.85 9.58
C SER A 93 6.50 -12.38 9.52
N LEU A 94 6.45 -11.77 8.32
CA LEU A 94 5.93 -10.41 8.13
C LEU A 94 4.46 -10.29 8.55
N MET A 95 3.63 -11.27 8.21
CA MET A 95 2.24 -11.32 8.66
C MET A 95 2.14 -11.43 10.18
N MET A 96 2.91 -12.35 10.79
CA MET A 96 2.92 -12.55 12.24
C MET A 96 3.36 -11.27 12.98
N ALA A 97 4.44 -10.63 12.53
CA ALA A 97 4.93 -9.39 13.12
C ALA A 97 3.92 -8.24 12.98
N THR A 98 3.27 -8.11 11.80
CA THR A 98 2.26 -7.07 11.56
C THR A 98 1.02 -7.27 12.40
N LEU A 99 0.57 -8.51 12.61
CA LEU A 99 -0.62 -8.85 13.39
C LEU A 99 -0.32 -9.08 14.88
N ASN A 100 0.91 -8.82 15.32
CA ASN A 100 1.28 -8.91 16.72
C ASN A 100 0.42 -7.96 17.57
N PRO A 101 -0.26 -8.45 18.64
CA PRO A 101 -1.16 -7.63 19.45
C PRO A 101 -0.49 -6.39 20.08
N PHE A 102 0.78 -6.48 20.48
CA PHE A 102 1.52 -5.34 21.03
C PHE A 102 1.80 -4.28 19.96
N PHE A 103 2.17 -4.70 18.75
CA PHE A 103 2.38 -3.78 17.62
C PHE A 103 1.07 -3.08 17.24
N LEU A 104 -0.03 -3.82 17.15
CA LEU A 104 -1.36 -3.27 16.86
C LEU A 104 -1.79 -2.25 17.93
N TYR A 105 -1.62 -2.62 19.21
CA TYR A 105 -1.96 -1.74 20.34
C TYR A 105 -1.12 -0.46 20.35
N GLU A 106 0.22 -0.58 20.17
CA GLU A 106 1.14 0.57 20.12
C GLU A 106 0.74 1.61 19.07
N HIS A 107 0.20 1.16 17.94
CA HIS A 107 -0.18 2.00 16.82
C HIS A 107 -1.68 2.30 16.75
N GLN A 108 -2.47 1.89 17.76
CA GLN A 108 -3.93 2.07 17.82
C GLN A 108 -4.62 1.47 16.58
N MET A 109 -4.13 0.34 16.10
CA MET A 109 -4.66 -0.42 14.97
C MET A 109 -5.32 -1.71 15.42
N ASP A 110 -6.12 -2.28 14.54
CA ASP A 110 -6.63 -3.62 14.61
C ASP A 110 -6.26 -4.39 13.32
N SER A 111 -6.57 -5.68 13.26
CA SER A 111 -6.23 -6.52 12.11
C SER A 111 -6.86 -6.07 10.79
N LEU A 112 -7.99 -5.37 10.84
CA LEU A 112 -8.67 -4.84 9.65
C LEU A 112 -8.02 -3.56 9.14
N ASN A 113 -7.51 -2.73 10.05
CA ASN A 113 -7.05 -1.38 9.73
C ASN A 113 -5.53 -1.26 9.59
N VAL A 114 -4.76 -2.25 10.03
CA VAL A 114 -3.29 -2.20 10.03
C VAL A 114 -2.69 -2.02 8.63
N LEU A 115 -3.40 -2.40 7.57
CA LEU A 115 -2.96 -2.12 6.19
C LEU A 115 -2.78 -0.62 5.94
N GLY A 116 -3.60 0.23 6.55
CA GLY A 116 -3.50 1.69 6.45
C GLY A 116 -2.30 2.30 7.19
N LEU A 117 -1.57 1.52 7.99
CA LEU A 117 -0.32 1.94 8.61
C LEU A 117 0.82 2.03 7.60
N PHE A 118 0.80 1.18 6.58
CA PHE A 118 1.87 1.13 5.58
C PHE A 118 1.66 2.22 4.53
N ILE A 119 2.50 3.25 4.55
CA ILE A 119 2.44 4.35 3.58
C ILE A 119 3.22 3.94 2.33
N PRO A 120 2.59 3.90 1.13
CA PRO A 120 3.29 3.55 -0.11
C PRO A 120 4.43 4.51 -0.40
N ASN A 121 5.64 4.00 -0.46
CA ASN A 121 6.85 4.77 -0.77
C ASN A 121 8.02 3.81 -1.08
N THR A 122 9.20 4.39 -1.25
CA THR A 122 10.48 3.67 -1.32
C THR A 122 11.26 3.90 -0.04
N TYR A 123 11.64 2.83 0.62
CA TYR A 123 12.36 2.85 1.89
C TYR A 123 13.70 2.13 1.74
N GLU A 124 14.69 2.56 2.51
CA GLU A 124 15.98 1.87 2.59
C GLU A 124 16.00 0.90 3.77
N PHE A 125 16.32 -0.37 3.45
CA PHE A 125 16.48 -1.46 4.41
C PHE A 125 17.77 -2.21 4.13
N TYR A 126 18.27 -2.95 5.10
CA TYR A 126 19.23 -4.00 4.84
C TYR A 126 18.49 -5.24 4.35
N TRP A 127 19.11 -6.01 3.45
CA TRP A 127 18.47 -7.22 2.94
C TRP A 127 18.08 -8.21 4.05
N ASN A 128 18.93 -8.32 5.10
CA ASN A 128 18.71 -9.18 6.25
C ASN A 128 17.85 -8.53 7.37
N THR A 129 17.05 -7.52 7.05
CA THR A 129 16.09 -6.93 8.00
C THR A 129 15.06 -7.99 8.40
N SER A 130 14.86 -8.19 9.72
CA SER A 130 13.86 -9.10 10.23
C SER A 130 12.42 -8.55 10.03
N ALA A 131 11.43 -9.42 10.17
CA ALA A 131 10.02 -9.01 10.06
C ALA A 131 9.66 -7.96 11.14
N GLU A 132 10.13 -8.16 12.37
CA GLU A 132 9.91 -7.24 13.49
C GLU A 132 10.57 -5.88 13.25
N GLU A 133 11.81 -5.87 12.77
CA GLU A 133 12.51 -4.63 12.42
C GLU A 133 11.79 -3.88 11.29
N PHE A 134 11.30 -4.62 10.29
CA PHE A 134 10.54 -4.05 9.19
C PHE A 134 9.26 -3.37 9.69
N VAL A 135 8.40 -4.07 10.43
CA VAL A 135 7.13 -3.51 10.90
C VAL A 135 7.34 -2.36 11.88
N HIS A 136 8.35 -2.47 12.76
CA HIS A 136 8.70 -1.39 13.68
C HIS A 136 9.17 -0.11 12.93
N ARG A 137 9.96 -0.28 11.87
CA ARG A 137 10.34 0.83 11.01
C ARG A 137 9.12 1.44 10.32
N MET A 138 8.18 0.63 9.82
CA MET A 138 6.94 1.14 9.20
C MET A 138 6.08 1.89 10.20
N GLY A 139 5.99 1.42 11.44
CA GLY A 139 5.34 2.16 12.53
C GLY A 139 5.93 3.55 12.77
N LYS A 140 7.28 3.66 12.73
CA LYS A 140 7.95 4.97 12.82
C LYS A 140 7.64 5.87 11.62
N GLU A 141 7.65 5.30 10.41
CA GLU A 141 7.31 6.06 9.20
C GLU A 141 5.85 6.54 9.22
N TYR A 142 4.93 5.72 9.71
CA TYR A 142 3.54 6.12 9.93
C TYR A 142 3.41 7.28 10.92
N LYS A 143 4.10 7.20 12.08
CA LYS A 143 4.10 8.28 13.07
C LYS A 143 4.69 9.58 12.48
N ALA A 144 5.77 9.48 11.70
CA ALA A 144 6.40 10.62 11.03
C ALA A 144 5.51 11.21 9.91
N PHE A 145 4.83 10.35 9.15
CA PHE A 145 3.89 10.78 8.12
C PHE A 145 2.70 11.56 8.72
N TRP A 146 2.11 11.05 9.81
CA TRP A 146 1.03 11.69 10.54
C TRP A 146 1.58 12.69 11.56
N ASN A 147 2.32 13.69 11.08
CA ASN A 147 2.81 14.81 11.88
C ASN A 147 1.66 15.70 12.37
N ASP A 148 1.98 16.67 13.25
CA ASP A 148 0.98 17.54 13.87
C ASP A 148 0.12 18.27 12.82
N SER A 149 0.72 18.81 11.78
CA SER A 149 0.00 19.52 10.71
C SER A 149 -1.04 18.63 10.01
N ARG A 150 -0.70 17.35 9.69
CA ARG A 150 -1.67 16.41 9.10
C ARG A 150 -2.76 16.01 10.09
N ARG A 151 -2.43 15.84 11.36
CA ARG A 151 -3.41 15.53 12.42
C ARG A 151 -4.37 16.69 12.63
N GLU A 152 -3.89 17.91 12.80
CA GLU A 152 -4.70 19.12 12.92
C GLU A 152 -5.63 19.28 11.71
N ARG A 153 -5.12 18.98 10.51
CA ARG A 153 -5.93 19.04 9.31
C ARG A 153 -7.03 17.98 9.29
N ALA A 154 -6.74 16.75 9.70
CA ALA A 154 -7.73 15.68 9.85
C ALA A 154 -8.80 16.08 10.88
N ASP A 155 -8.38 16.57 12.06
CA ASP A 155 -9.26 17.02 13.14
C ASP A 155 -10.18 18.16 12.68
N SER A 156 -9.67 19.11 11.88
CA SER A 156 -10.49 20.18 11.29
C SER A 156 -11.60 19.69 10.36
N LEU A 157 -11.45 18.48 9.82
CA LEU A 157 -12.45 17.80 9.00
C LEU A 157 -13.38 16.90 9.83
N GLY A 158 -13.13 16.75 11.14
CA GLY A 158 -13.84 15.84 12.04
C GLY A 158 -13.47 14.37 11.80
N LEU A 159 -12.25 14.08 11.32
CA LEU A 159 -11.77 12.73 10.98
C LEU A 159 -10.50 12.40 11.75
N SER A 160 -10.38 11.17 12.23
CA SER A 160 -9.12 10.62 12.69
C SER A 160 -8.21 10.25 11.51
N PRO A 161 -6.88 10.10 11.71
CA PRO A 161 -5.95 9.59 10.70
C PRO A 161 -6.42 8.28 10.04
N ARG A 162 -6.99 7.37 10.82
CA ARG A 162 -7.57 6.11 10.35
C ARG A 162 -8.77 6.36 9.42
N GLN A 163 -9.69 7.24 9.78
CA GLN A 163 -10.85 7.59 8.96
C GLN A 163 -10.43 8.29 7.65
N VAL A 164 -9.41 9.13 7.70
CA VAL A 164 -8.82 9.72 6.49
C VAL A 164 -8.28 8.63 5.57
N SER A 165 -7.55 7.64 6.09
CA SER A 165 -7.04 6.51 5.29
C SER A 165 -8.16 5.68 4.67
N ILE A 166 -9.26 5.45 5.40
CA ILE A 166 -10.45 4.75 4.89
C ILE A 166 -11.04 5.53 3.71
N LEU A 167 -11.32 6.82 3.90
CA LEU A 167 -11.90 7.65 2.84
C LEU A 167 -10.95 7.79 1.64
N ALA A 168 -9.65 7.94 1.88
CA ALA A 168 -8.64 8.02 0.84
C ALA A 168 -8.58 6.75 -0.02
N SER A 169 -8.77 5.57 0.57
CA SER A 169 -8.82 4.30 -0.18
C SER A 169 -10.01 4.25 -1.16
N ILE A 170 -11.15 4.84 -0.79
CA ILE A 170 -12.32 4.97 -1.64
C ILE A 170 -12.04 5.96 -2.77
N VAL A 171 -11.56 7.16 -2.43
CA VAL A 171 -11.20 8.22 -3.40
C VAL A 171 -10.20 7.71 -4.44
N GLN A 172 -9.20 6.92 -4.01
CA GLN A 172 -8.22 6.32 -4.91
C GLN A 172 -8.83 5.35 -5.92
N LYS A 173 -9.79 4.56 -5.49
CA LYS A 173 -10.46 3.57 -6.35
C LYS A 173 -11.50 4.21 -7.27
N GLU A 174 -11.97 5.43 -6.98
CA GLU A 174 -12.88 6.17 -7.85
C GLU A 174 -12.18 6.79 -9.05
N SER A 175 -10.98 7.34 -8.88
CA SER A 175 -10.31 8.03 -9.98
C SER A 175 -8.81 7.78 -10.06
N TYR A 176 -8.35 7.44 -11.26
CA TYR A 176 -6.92 7.43 -11.63
C TYR A 176 -6.36 8.86 -11.77
N ARG A 177 -7.22 9.87 -11.95
CA ARG A 177 -6.83 11.26 -12.14
C ARG A 177 -6.56 11.90 -10.79
N VAL A 178 -5.28 12.01 -10.43
CA VAL A 178 -4.84 12.62 -9.15
C VAL A 178 -5.42 14.03 -8.98
N SER A 179 -5.49 14.81 -10.08
CA SER A 179 -6.03 16.18 -10.06
C SER A 179 -7.54 16.27 -9.72
N GLU A 180 -8.30 15.18 -9.85
CA GLU A 180 -9.73 15.15 -9.57
C GLU A 180 -10.04 14.64 -8.16
N ARG A 181 -9.10 13.94 -7.52
CA ARG A 181 -9.28 13.35 -6.20
C ARG A 181 -9.72 14.36 -5.13
N PRO A 182 -9.20 15.62 -5.07
CA PRO A 182 -9.68 16.61 -4.12
C PRO A 182 -11.18 16.96 -4.29
N THR A 183 -11.67 16.97 -5.54
CA THR A 183 -13.11 17.22 -5.81
C THR A 183 -13.95 16.03 -5.36
N ILE A 184 -13.52 14.80 -5.67
CA ILE A 184 -14.21 13.57 -5.22
C ILE A 184 -14.21 13.47 -3.70
N ALA A 185 -13.09 13.76 -3.05
CA ALA A 185 -12.99 13.82 -1.58
C ALA A 185 -14.00 14.81 -1.00
N GLY A 186 -14.13 15.99 -1.61
CA GLY A 186 -15.13 17.00 -1.23
C GLY A 186 -16.56 16.48 -1.33
N VAL A 187 -16.90 15.71 -2.39
CA VAL A 187 -18.22 15.08 -2.51
C VAL A 187 -18.51 14.14 -1.35
N TYR A 188 -17.58 13.24 -1.05
CA TYR A 188 -17.77 12.27 0.04
C TYR A 188 -17.81 12.93 1.42
N LEU A 189 -17.00 13.94 1.67
CA LEU A 189 -17.06 14.72 2.91
C LEU A 189 -18.40 15.45 3.06
N ASN A 190 -18.96 15.99 1.98
CA ASN A 190 -20.28 16.61 1.99
C ASN A 190 -21.38 15.58 2.30
N ARG A 191 -21.28 14.36 1.72
CA ARG A 191 -22.21 13.27 2.04
C ARG A 191 -22.12 12.83 3.49
N LEU A 192 -20.90 12.67 4.04
CA LEU A 192 -20.70 12.33 5.45
C LEU A 192 -21.33 13.38 6.39
N ARG A 193 -21.10 14.69 6.12
CA ARG A 193 -21.69 15.78 6.90
C ARG A 193 -23.22 15.79 6.86
N GLN A 194 -23.79 15.44 5.71
CA GLN A 194 -25.25 15.37 5.52
C GLN A 194 -25.84 14.01 5.91
N ARG A 195 -25.04 13.06 6.40
CA ARG A 195 -25.44 11.69 6.72
C ARG A 195 -26.07 10.94 5.55
N ILE A 196 -25.65 11.27 4.32
CA ILE A 196 -26.02 10.57 3.10
C ILE A 196 -25.08 9.36 2.93
N PRO A 197 -25.59 8.15 2.62
CA PRO A 197 -24.74 7.01 2.29
C PRO A 197 -23.74 7.34 1.19
N LEU A 198 -22.50 6.86 1.29
CA LEU A 198 -21.43 7.21 0.33
C LEU A 198 -21.76 6.69 -1.08
N GLN A 199 -22.38 5.51 -1.18
CA GLN A 199 -22.78 4.88 -2.45
C GLN A 199 -21.59 4.78 -3.43
N ALA A 200 -20.49 4.31 -2.93
CA ALA A 200 -19.24 4.17 -3.66
C ALA A 200 -19.15 2.75 -4.25
N ASP A 201 -19.22 2.61 -5.58
CA ASP A 201 -19.11 1.32 -6.26
C ASP A 201 -17.86 0.52 -5.84
N PRO A 202 -16.66 1.12 -5.64
CA PRO A 202 -15.50 0.40 -5.18
C PRO A 202 -15.69 -0.34 -3.85
N THR A 203 -16.54 0.16 -2.96
CA THR A 203 -16.83 -0.50 -1.68
C THR A 203 -17.70 -1.74 -1.87
N VAL A 204 -18.61 -1.73 -2.85
CA VAL A 204 -19.40 -2.90 -3.24
C VAL A 204 -18.51 -3.96 -3.89
N ILE A 205 -17.59 -3.56 -4.77
CA ILE A 205 -16.60 -4.45 -5.37
C ILE A 205 -15.77 -5.14 -4.29
N TYR A 206 -15.31 -4.37 -3.29
CA TYR A 206 -14.58 -4.93 -2.16
C TYR A 206 -15.45 -5.89 -1.33
N ALA A 207 -16.71 -5.52 -1.05
CA ALA A 207 -17.66 -6.36 -0.33
C ALA A 207 -17.88 -7.72 -1.02
N ILE A 208 -18.03 -7.73 -2.36
CA ILE A 208 -18.18 -8.97 -3.13
C ILE A 208 -16.93 -9.85 -2.99
N LYS A 209 -15.75 -9.27 -3.14
CA LYS A 209 -14.48 -9.99 -3.01
C LYS A 209 -14.28 -10.56 -1.60
N GLU A 210 -14.57 -9.76 -0.60
CA GLU A 210 -14.43 -10.13 0.82
C GLU A 210 -15.40 -11.26 1.18
N THR A 211 -16.66 -11.15 0.82
CA THR A 211 -17.69 -12.17 1.09
C THR A 211 -17.42 -13.48 0.36
N SER A 212 -16.92 -13.41 -0.89
CA SER A 212 -16.60 -14.62 -1.67
C SER A 212 -15.24 -15.24 -1.32
N GLY A 213 -14.37 -14.51 -0.61
CA GLY A 213 -12.96 -14.87 -0.40
C GLY A 213 -12.10 -14.84 -1.67
N ASN A 214 -12.69 -14.47 -2.82
CA ASN A 214 -12.01 -14.47 -4.11
C ASN A 214 -11.65 -13.04 -4.53
N TYR A 215 -10.45 -12.63 -4.14
CA TYR A 215 -9.95 -11.29 -4.45
C TYR A 215 -9.33 -11.14 -5.85
N ASP A 216 -9.07 -12.24 -6.54
CA ASP A 216 -8.49 -12.23 -7.89
C ASP A 216 -9.55 -11.96 -8.97
N THR A 217 -10.82 -12.02 -8.61
CA THR A 217 -11.93 -11.73 -9.52
C THR A 217 -11.88 -10.27 -9.99
N ILE A 218 -11.86 -10.09 -11.31
CA ILE A 218 -11.96 -8.76 -11.94
C ILE A 218 -13.43 -8.40 -12.15
N ILE A 219 -13.94 -7.51 -11.31
CA ILE A 219 -15.32 -6.99 -11.41
C ILE A 219 -15.27 -5.67 -12.20
N LYS A 220 -15.67 -5.73 -13.45
CA LYS A 220 -15.66 -4.57 -14.37
C LYS A 220 -16.86 -3.64 -14.20
N ARG A 221 -17.96 -4.12 -13.62
CA ARG A 221 -19.21 -3.39 -13.47
C ARG A 221 -19.99 -3.90 -12.27
N VAL A 222 -20.53 -2.99 -11.49
CA VAL A 222 -21.49 -3.27 -10.41
C VAL A 222 -22.90 -3.25 -11.00
N TYR A 223 -23.70 -4.27 -10.72
CA TYR A 223 -25.10 -4.38 -11.15
C TYR A 223 -26.03 -4.08 -9.97
N LEU A 224 -27.31 -3.79 -10.26
CA LEU A 224 -28.30 -3.49 -9.21
C LEU A 224 -28.42 -4.60 -8.15
N LYS A 225 -28.29 -5.86 -8.54
CA LYS A 225 -28.27 -6.99 -7.59
C LYS A 225 -27.09 -6.94 -6.63
N ASP A 226 -25.95 -6.43 -7.07
CA ASP A 226 -24.71 -6.38 -6.27
C ASP A 226 -24.81 -5.30 -5.18
N LEU A 227 -25.65 -4.27 -5.41
CA LEU A 227 -25.91 -3.20 -4.43
C LEU A 227 -26.66 -3.70 -3.19
N GLN A 228 -27.18 -4.93 -3.22
CA GLN A 228 -27.94 -5.55 -2.12
C GLN A 228 -27.06 -6.51 -1.29
N ILE A 229 -25.75 -6.59 -1.56
CA ILE A 229 -24.87 -7.48 -0.81
C ILE A 229 -24.79 -7.04 0.66
N GLU A 230 -25.12 -7.97 1.56
CA GLU A 230 -25.02 -7.74 3.01
C GLU A 230 -23.55 -7.82 3.43
N SER A 231 -22.93 -6.66 3.58
CA SER A 231 -21.57 -6.50 4.06
C SER A 231 -21.39 -5.13 4.69
N PRO A 232 -20.66 -5.02 5.80
CA PRO A 232 -20.37 -3.73 6.44
C PRO A 232 -19.56 -2.77 5.53
N TYR A 233 -18.98 -3.29 4.46
CA TYR A 233 -18.32 -2.48 3.44
C TYR A 233 -19.27 -1.89 2.41
N ASN A 234 -20.51 -2.38 2.30
CA ASN A 234 -21.46 -1.85 1.32
C ASN A 234 -22.00 -0.48 1.74
N THR A 235 -21.41 0.57 1.20
CA THR A 235 -21.80 1.97 1.49
C THR A 235 -23.11 2.43 0.82
N TYR A 236 -23.82 1.55 0.12
CA TYR A 236 -25.20 1.77 -0.31
C TYR A 236 -26.19 1.44 0.81
N LEU A 237 -25.89 0.41 1.62
CA LEU A 237 -26.73 -0.05 2.72
C LEU A 237 -26.34 0.57 4.07
N HIS A 238 -25.05 0.78 4.28
CA HIS A 238 -24.52 1.28 5.56
C HIS A 238 -24.01 2.72 5.41
N PRO A 239 -24.69 3.71 6.06
CA PRO A 239 -24.22 5.10 6.08
C PRO A 239 -22.89 5.25 6.81
N GLY A 240 -22.06 6.19 6.37
CA GLY A 240 -20.77 6.47 6.98
C GLY A 240 -19.62 5.79 6.25
N LEU A 241 -18.47 5.71 6.94
CA LEU A 241 -17.27 5.04 6.42
C LEU A 241 -17.35 3.54 6.66
N PRO A 242 -16.80 2.70 5.74
CA PRO A 242 -16.67 1.27 5.99
C PRO A 242 -15.70 0.98 7.13
N PRO A 243 -15.65 -0.27 7.65
CA PRO A 243 -14.84 -0.62 8.83
C PRO A 243 -13.34 -0.41 8.66
N SER A 244 -12.83 -0.56 7.43
CA SER A 244 -11.41 -0.42 7.13
C SER A 244 -11.17 0.13 5.72
N PRO A 245 -9.93 0.51 5.37
CA PRO A 245 -9.56 0.83 4.00
C PRO A 245 -9.81 -0.37 3.05
N ILE A 246 -10.34 -0.11 1.86
CA ILE A 246 -10.57 -1.12 0.80
C ILE A 246 -9.31 -1.38 -0.05
N CYS A 247 -8.28 -0.61 0.16
CA CYS A 247 -6.92 -0.80 -0.32
C CYS A 247 -5.98 0.11 0.49
N MET A 248 -4.69 -0.12 0.41
CA MET A 248 -3.67 0.78 0.93
C MET A 248 -3.69 2.09 0.12
N PRO A 249 -4.08 3.24 0.71
CA PRO A 249 -4.17 4.49 -0.04
C PRO A 249 -2.78 5.06 -0.32
N ASP A 250 -2.59 5.64 -1.50
CA ASP A 250 -1.39 6.41 -1.81
C ASP A 250 -1.41 7.80 -1.13
N ILE A 251 -0.23 8.42 -1.01
CA ILE A 251 -0.07 9.72 -0.36
C ILE A 251 -0.97 10.78 -1.01
N SER A 252 -1.08 10.77 -2.34
CA SER A 252 -1.90 11.76 -3.06
C SER A 252 -3.39 11.63 -2.78
N SER A 253 -3.87 10.44 -2.46
CA SER A 253 -5.25 10.20 -2.05
C SER A 253 -5.51 10.66 -0.62
N ILE A 254 -4.54 10.45 0.29
CA ILE A 254 -4.59 10.96 1.66
C ILE A 254 -4.59 12.49 1.63
N ASP A 255 -3.67 13.08 0.86
CA ASP A 255 -3.56 14.53 0.73
C ASP A 255 -4.83 15.14 0.08
N ALA A 256 -5.48 14.44 -0.86
CA ALA A 256 -6.74 14.86 -1.44
C ALA A 256 -7.89 14.91 -0.41
N VAL A 257 -7.92 13.98 0.55
CA VAL A 257 -8.89 13.99 1.64
C VAL A 257 -8.56 15.09 2.66
N LEU A 258 -7.28 15.30 2.98
CA LEU A 258 -6.86 16.35 3.91
C LEU A 258 -7.06 17.75 3.33
N HIS A 259 -6.95 17.91 2.00
CA HIS A 259 -7.08 19.18 1.29
C HIS A 259 -8.17 19.09 0.20
N PRO A 260 -9.44 18.83 0.59
CA PRO A 260 -10.53 18.69 -0.36
C PRO A 260 -10.82 20.02 -1.06
N GLN A 261 -11.23 19.95 -2.32
CA GLN A 261 -11.77 21.12 -2.99
C GLN A 261 -13.10 21.52 -2.34
N GLN A 262 -13.25 22.80 -2.02
CA GLN A 262 -14.48 23.35 -1.42
C GLN A 262 -15.56 23.52 -2.50
N HIS A 263 -16.69 22.88 -2.32
CA HIS A 263 -17.88 22.96 -3.18
C HIS A 263 -19.09 22.26 -2.51
N ASP A 264 -20.28 22.37 -3.12
CA ASP A 264 -21.51 21.79 -2.60
C ASP A 264 -21.96 20.53 -3.39
N TYR A 265 -21.07 19.94 -4.19
CA TYR A 265 -21.42 18.72 -4.93
C TYR A 265 -21.63 17.55 -3.97
N ILE A 266 -22.66 16.75 -4.24
CA ILE A 266 -22.95 15.48 -3.54
C ILE A 266 -23.16 14.31 -4.50
N PHE A 267 -23.06 14.54 -5.81
CA PHE A 267 -23.17 13.53 -6.86
C PHE A 267 -22.07 13.72 -7.91
N PHE A 268 -21.69 12.63 -8.55
CA PHE A 268 -20.90 12.66 -9.77
C PHE A 268 -21.22 11.46 -10.67
N VAL A 269 -20.89 11.55 -11.94
CA VAL A 269 -21.00 10.50 -12.95
C VAL A 269 -19.89 10.69 -13.98
N ALA A 270 -19.46 9.63 -14.68
CA ALA A 270 -18.43 9.74 -15.70
C ALA A 270 -18.75 10.84 -16.75
N ASP A 271 -17.76 11.67 -17.06
CA ASP A 271 -17.89 12.75 -18.03
C ASP A 271 -17.73 12.21 -19.46
N THR A 272 -18.76 12.39 -20.27
CA THR A 272 -18.77 11.95 -21.67
C THR A 272 -17.89 12.80 -22.59
N ALA A 273 -17.58 14.02 -22.20
CA ALA A 273 -16.73 14.95 -22.95
C ALA A 273 -15.25 14.79 -22.59
N ARG A 274 -14.95 14.41 -21.35
CA ARG A 274 -13.57 14.23 -20.86
C ARG A 274 -13.40 12.83 -20.30
N ILE A 275 -12.94 11.89 -21.12
CA ILE A 275 -12.75 10.48 -20.74
C ILE A 275 -11.80 10.36 -19.54
N GLY A 276 -12.24 9.62 -18.52
CA GLY A 276 -11.50 9.42 -17.27
C GLY A 276 -11.69 10.53 -16.25
N TYR A 277 -12.58 11.46 -16.47
CA TYR A 277 -13.05 12.48 -15.53
C TYR A 277 -14.53 12.31 -15.21
N HIS A 278 -15.01 13.04 -14.19
CA HIS A 278 -16.39 13.02 -13.75
C HIS A 278 -17.05 14.38 -13.94
N LYS A 279 -18.35 14.32 -14.09
CA LYS A 279 -19.25 15.47 -14.09
C LYS A 279 -19.97 15.50 -12.75
N PHE A 280 -19.79 16.58 -12.01
CA PHE A 280 -20.30 16.75 -10.65
C PHE A 280 -21.67 17.44 -10.66
N ALA A 281 -22.47 17.21 -9.62
CA ALA A 281 -23.78 17.81 -9.46
C ALA A 281 -24.09 18.07 -7.98
N ARG A 282 -24.86 19.15 -7.71
CA ARG A 282 -25.31 19.55 -6.38
C ARG A 282 -26.66 18.93 -6.03
N THR A 283 -27.49 18.65 -7.03
CA THR A 283 -28.85 18.15 -6.87
C THR A 283 -29.05 16.83 -7.59
N LEU A 284 -30.02 16.05 -7.12
CA LEU A 284 -30.44 14.80 -7.79
C LEU A 284 -30.94 15.06 -9.22
N GLN A 285 -31.59 16.19 -9.44
CA GLN A 285 -32.09 16.58 -10.77
C GLN A 285 -30.93 16.77 -11.76
N GLU A 286 -29.89 17.52 -11.37
CA GLU A 286 -28.69 17.69 -12.19
C GLU A 286 -27.98 16.37 -12.43
N HIS A 287 -27.84 15.56 -11.38
CA HIS A 287 -27.24 14.23 -11.48
C HIS A 287 -28.00 13.35 -12.48
N ASN A 288 -29.34 13.28 -12.39
CA ASN A 288 -30.14 12.48 -13.29
C ASN A 288 -30.01 12.95 -14.75
N LYS A 289 -29.93 14.26 -15.00
CA LYS A 289 -29.63 14.82 -16.33
C LYS A 289 -28.26 14.35 -16.85
N ASN A 290 -27.24 14.45 -16.02
CA ASN A 290 -25.89 14.00 -16.36
C ASN A 290 -25.82 12.47 -16.60
N ARG A 291 -26.51 11.69 -15.78
CA ARG A 291 -26.61 10.22 -15.89
C ARG A 291 -27.32 9.82 -17.19
N GLN A 292 -28.41 10.49 -17.57
CA GLN A 292 -29.11 10.25 -18.84
C GLN A 292 -28.21 10.53 -20.05
N ALA A 293 -27.43 11.62 -20.00
CA ALA A 293 -26.47 11.94 -21.06
C ALA A 293 -25.36 10.86 -21.16
N TYR A 294 -24.85 10.36 -20.02
CA TYR A 294 -23.91 9.25 -19.98
C TYR A 294 -24.49 7.95 -20.59
N ILE A 295 -25.71 7.57 -20.19
CA ILE A 295 -26.39 6.37 -20.72
C ILE A 295 -26.56 6.45 -22.24
N LYS A 296 -27.03 7.60 -22.75
CA LYS A 296 -27.19 7.83 -24.21
C LYS A 296 -25.84 7.68 -24.94
N TRP A 297 -24.78 8.22 -24.36
CA TRP A 297 -23.42 8.13 -24.93
C TRP A 297 -22.90 6.68 -24.96
N VAL A 298 -23.10 5.91 -23.88
CA VAL A 298 -22.70 4.49 -23.81
C VAL A 298 -23.47 3.68 -24.88
N ASN A 299 -24.79 3.86 -24.97
CA ASN A 299 -25.61 3.13 -25.93
C ASN A 299 -25.20 3.45 -27.37
N LYS A 300 -24.90 4.71 -27.68
CA LYS A 300 -24.39 5.11 -29.02
C LYS A 300 -23.07 4.43 -29.34
N LYS A 301 -22.14 4.33 -28.39
CA LYS A 301 -20.86 3.64 -28.61
C LYS A 301 -21.01 2.13 -28.83
N LEU A 302 -21.96 1.49 -28.15
CA LEU A 302 -22.23 0.06 -28.33
C LEU A 302 -22.83 -0.22 -29.71
N THR A 303 -23.69 0.67 -30.25
CA THR A 303 -24.27 0.54 -31.59
C THR A 303 -23.29 0.87 -32.72
N THR A 304 -22.22 1.61 -32.45
CA THR A 304 -21.22 1.99 -33.48
C THR A 304 -20.09 0.98 -33.60
N ASN A 305 -19.90 0.09 -32.60
CA ASN A 305 -18.88 -0.95 -32.59
C ASN A 305 -19.42 -2.36 -32.94
N ASN A 306 -20.68 -2.47 -33.30
CA ASN A 306 -21.31 -3.64 -33.96
C ASN A 306 -21.55 -3.32 -35.43
#